data_50737fe15e22101401833329dd2afec5
#
_entry.id   50737fe15e22101401833329dd2afec5
#
_cell.length_a   1.000
_cell.length_b   1.000
_cell.length_c   1.000
_cell.angle_alpha   90.00
_cell.angle_beta   90.00
_cell.angle_gamma   90.00
#
_symmetry.space_group_name_H-M   'P 1'
#
loop_
_entity.id
_entity.type
_entity.pdbx_description
1 polymer ?
#
loop_
_entity_poly.entity_id
_entity_poly.type
_entity_poly.pdbx_seq_one_letter_code
_entity_poly.pdbx_strand_id
1 'polypeptide(L)'
;MRTRLMGGLPLLVLAVALHAQSPASSAREPENIPAATRLRGTWRLISAENLGADGKFEPMPEYGPHPIGYLIYDPTGHMCVSLANPDHPRWANPEKPTDAEKLQSYQVMFAYCGTYEVQEKEHRVVHRPEMASWPHYVGSDQFRPYRLEGNRLILSGHETAPDGKPSGYQITWERVEK
;
A
#
# COMPACT_ATOMS: atom_id res chain seq x y z
N MET A 1 -44.79 -75.50 20.42
CA MET A 1 -43.39 -75.32 20.10
C MET A 1 -43.24 -73.94 19.46
N ARG A 2 -42.76 -72.95 20.19
CA ARG A 2 -42.61 -71.54 19.72
C ARG A 2 -41.14 -71.21 19.63
N THR A 3 -40.63 -71.04 18.43
CA THR A 3 -39.26 -70.64 18.16
C THR A 3 -39.19 -69.09 18.05
N ARG A 4 -38.43 -68.44 18.89
CA ARG A 4 -38.17 -66.97 18.83
C ARG A 4 -36.95 -66.71 17.95
N LEU A 5 -37.16 -65.94 16.90
CA LEU A 5 -36.08 -65.36 16.16
C LEU A 5 -35.57 -64.06 16.89
N MET A 6 -34.32 -64.04 17.23
CA MET A 6 -33.62 -62.80 17.68
C MET A 6 -33.09 -62.07 16.44
N GLY A 7 -33.66 -60.90 16.18
CA GLY A 7 -33.15 -60.00 15.19
C GLY A 7 -32.01 -59.15 15.77
N GLY A 8 -30.77 -59.27 15.24
CA GLY A 8 -29.67 -58.42 15.55
C GLY A 8 -29.71 -57.12 14.72
N LEU A 9 -29.63 -56.00 15.38
CA LEU A 9 -29.57 -54.68 14.76
C LEU A 9 -28.07 -54.35 14.44
N PRO A 10 -27.71 -53.98 13.23
CA PRO A 10 -26.34 -53.57 12.97
C PRO A 10 -26.09 -52.15 13.49
N LEU A 11 -25.08 -52.00 14.31
CA LEU A 11 -24.55 -50.71 14.82
C LEU A 11 -23.82 -49.97 13.69
N LEU A 12 -24.42 -48.89 13.19
CA LEU A 12 -23.81 -48.01 12.19
C LEU A 12 -22.79 -47.11 12.90
N VAL A 13 -21.52 -47.41 12.78
CA VAL A 13 -20.42 -46.52 13.28
C VAL A 13 -20.22 -45.39 12.29
N LEU A 14 -20.68 -44.21 12.64
CA LEU A 14 -20.46 -42.98 11.86
C LEU A 14 -19.03 -42.47 12.17
N ALA A 15 -18.10 -42.69 11.26
CA ALA A 15 -16.75 -42.12 11.35
C ALA A 15 -16.80 -40.63 10.98
N VAL A 16 -16.74 -39.77 11.99
CA VAL A 16 -16.55 -38.31 11.79
C VAL A 16 -15.09 -38.05 11.44
N ALA A 17 -14.82 -37.80 10.17
CA ALA A 17 -13.51 -37.34 9.72
C ALA A 17 -13.28 -35.88 10.18
N LEU A 18 -12.46 -35.70 11.22
CA LEU A 18 -12.00 -34.42 11.67
C LEU A 18 -11.00 -33.91 10.60
N HIS A 19 -11.43 -32.98 9.75
CA HIS A 19 -10.53 -32.23 8.88
C HIS A 19 -9.78 -31.23 9.74
N ALA A 20 -8.55 -31.56 10.11
CA ALA A 20 -7.61 -30.61 10.68
C ALA A 20 -7.24 -29.59 9.60
N GLN A 21 -7.86 -28.42 9.68
CA GLN A 21 -7.40 -27.25 8.92
C GLN A 21 -6.04 -26.85 9.49
N SER A 22 -4.99 -27.08 8.73
CA SER A 22 -3.68 -26.51 9.02
C SER A 22 -3.80 -25.00 9.06
N PRO A 23 -3.39 -24.31 10.15
CA PRO A 23 -3.32 -22.86 10.14
C PRO A 23 -2.35 -22.44 9.03
N ALA A 24 -2.81 -21.56 8.12
CA ALA A 24 -1.93 -20.91 7.15
C ALA A 24 -0.77 -20.32 7.93
N SER A 25 0.42 -20.84 7.66
CA SER A 25 1.67 -20.33 8.19
C SER A 25 1.82 -18.88 7.68
N SER A 26 1.43 -17.90 8.50
CA SER A 26 1.91 -16.54 8.32
C SER A 26 3.42 -16.62 8.57
N ALA A 27 4.20 -16.62 7.51
CA ALA A 27 5.64 -16.54 7.58
C ALA A 27 5.96 -15.26 8.40
N ARG A 28 6.30 -15.45 9.69
CA ARG A 28 6.88 -14.38 10.50
C ARG A 28 8.14 -13.97 9.78
N GLU A 29 8.16 -12.75 9.29
CA GLU A 29 9.40 -12.16 8.79
C GLU A 29 10.45 -12.24 9.90
N PRO A 30 11.71 -12.49 9.55
CA PRO A 30 12.78 -12.58 10.54
C PRO A 30 12.88 -11.23 11.28
N GLU A 31 12.53 -11.20 12.55
CA GLU A 31 12.53 -10.04 13.46
C GLU A 31 13.89 -9.35 13.60
N ASN A 32 14.92 -9.85 12.91
CA ASN A 32 16.31 -9.41 13.11
C ASN A 32 16.89 -8.61 11.91
N ILE A 33 16.10 -8.27 10.89
CA ILE A 33 16.55 -7.43 9.78
C ILE A 33 16.11 -6.00 10.04
N PRO A 34 17.05 -5.01 10.10
CA PRO A 34 16.69 -3.60 10.31
C PRO A 34 15.68 -3.11 9.29
N ALA A 35 14.72 -2.29 9.71
CA ALA A 35 13.69 -1.74 8.84
C ALA A 35 14.30 -0.97 7.67
N ALA A 36 15.41 -0.28 7.87
CA ALA A 36 16.17 0.38 6.82
C ALA A 36 16.59 -0.58 5.70
N THR A 37 16.92 -1.84 6.02
CA THR A 37 17.24 -2.86 5.02
C THR A 37 15.98 -3.41 4.36
N ARG A 38 14.92 -3.60 5.14
CA ARG A 38 13.63 -4.13 4.66
C ARG A 38 12.89 -3.14 3.75
N LEU A 39 13.07 -1.84 3.93
CA LEU A 39 12.48 -0.81 3.07
C LEU A 39 13.16 -0.70 1.70
N ARG A 40 14.46 -1.02 1.61
CA ARG A 40 15.22 -0.92 0.34
C ARG A 40 14.60 -1.77 -0.77
N GLY A 41 14.64 -1.22 -1.98
CA GLY A 41 14.18 -1.88 -3.20
C GLY A 41 13.12 -1.10 -3.94
N THR A 42 12.48 -1.77 -4.89
CA THR A 42 11.41 -1.21 -5.73
C THR A 42 10.06 -1.71 -5.25
N TRP A 43 9.13 -0.79 -5.15
CA TRP A 43 7.77 -1.01 -4.70
C TRP A 43 6.80 -0.52 -5.78
N ARG A 44 5.83 -1.33 -6.14
CA ARG A 44 4.76 -0.99 -7.08
C ARG A 44 3.54 -0.51 -6.31
N LEU A 45 2.90 0.54 -6.78
CA LEU A 45 1.68 1.09 -6.19
C LEU A 45 0.51 0.10 -6.30
N ILE A 46 -0.23 -0.06 -5.21
CA ILE A 46 -1.46 -0.87 -5.12
C ILE A 46 -2.67 0.04 -4.92
N SER A 47 -2.61 0.95 -3.95
CA SER A 47 -3.68 1.93 -3.71
C SER A 47 -3.12 3.24 -3.17
N ALA A 48 -3.85 4.32 -3.43
CA ALA A 48 -3.66 5.64 -2.82
C ALA A 48 -5.04 6.11 -2.35
N GLU A 49 -5.18 6.34 -1.05
CA GLU A 49 -6.47 6.52 -0.41
C GLU A 49 -6.43 7.66 0.60
N ASN A 50 -7.50 8.45 0.65
CA ASN A 50 -7.76 9.45 1.68
C ASN A 50 -8.69 8.90 2.76
N LEU A 51 -8.50 9.37 3.98
CA LEU A 51 -9.42 9.09 5.08
C LEU A 51 -10.69 9.93 4.92
N GLY A 52 -11.81 9.27 4.65
CA GLY A 52 -13.12 9.90 4.53
C GLY A 52 -13.67 10.36 5.89
N ALA A 53 -14.69 11.21 5.85
CA ALA A 53 -15.33 11.75 7.04
C ALA A 53 -16.03 10.69 7.91
N ASP A 54 -16.35 9.54 7.35
CA ASP A 54 -16.93 8.38 8.04
C ASP A 54 -15.86 7.46 8.66
N GLY A 55 -14.58 7.83 8.57
CA GLY A 55 -13.44 7.07 9.07
C GLY A 55 -12.99 5.91 8.17
N LYS A 56 -13.52 5.81 6.95
CA LYS A 56 -13.08 4.81 5.97
C LYS A 56 -12.11 5.43 4.99
N PHE A 57 -11.24 4.58 4.44
CA PHE A 57 -10.36 4.97 3.36
C PHE A 57 -11.07 4.85 2.01
N GLU A 58 -10.95 5.89 1.19
CA GLU A 58 -11.53 5.99 -0.14
C GLU A 58 -10.43 6.32 -1.16
N PRO A 59 -10.51 5.82 -2.41
CA PRO A 59 -9.52 6.16 -3.42
C PRO A 59 -9.35 7.68 -3.59
N MET A 60 -8.09 8.12 -3.70
CA MET A 60 -7.78 9.51 -4.04
C MET A 60 -8.34 9.84 -5.44
N PRO A 61 -9.21 10.84 -5.58
CA PRO A 61 -9.89 11.12 -6.86
C PRO A 61 -8.92 11.41 -8.00
N GLU A 62 -7.80 12.08 -7.72
CA GLU A 62 -6.78 12.44 -8.70
C GLU A 62 -6.08 11.24 -9.33
N TYR A 63 -5.93 10.13 -8.58
CA TYR A 63 -5.24 8.93 -9.08
C TYR A 63 -6.21 7.82 -9.47
N GLY A 64 -7.49 7.95 -9.12
CA GLY A 64 -8.53 6.97 -9.44
C GLY A 64 -8.44 5.66 -8.65
N PRO A 65 -9.32 4.69 -8.96
CA PRO A 65 -9.43 3.44 -8.20
C PRO A 65 -8.29 2.44 -8.48
N HIS A 66 -7.55 2.61 -9.57
CA HIS A 66 -6.48 1.73 -10.01
C HIS A 66 -5.21 2.52 -10.34
N PRO A 67 -4.63 3.23 -9.36
CA PRO A 67 -3.46 4.07 -9.62
C PRO A 67 -2.25 3.23 -10.02
N ILE A 68 -1.36 3.84 -10.80
CA ILE A 68 -0.06 3.27 -11.14
C ILE A 68 1.05 4.10 -10.53
N GLY A 69 2.18 3.45 -10.24
CA GLY A 69 3.34 4.16 -9.70
C GLY A 69 4.40 3.26 -9.13
N TYR A 70 5.49 3.89 -8.79
CA TYR A 70 6.63 3.23 -8.14
C TYR A 70 7.19 4.09 -7.02
N LEU A 71 7.65 3.41 -5.99
CA LEU A 71 8.50 3.97 -4.94
C LEU A 71 9.79 3.15 -4.94
N ILE A 72 10.92 3.85 -4.98
CA ILE A 72 12.25 3.24 -4.97
C ILE A 72 13.02 3.78 -3.78
N TYR A 73 13.52 2.90 -2.94
CA TYR A 73 14.50 3.20 -1.91
C TYR A 73 15.84 2.58 -2.30
N ASP A 74 16.78 3.40 -2.73
CA ASP A 74 18.11 2.96 -3.15
C ASP A 74 19.04 2.78 -1.95
N PRO A 75 19.96 1.80 -1.96
CA PRO A 75 20.92 1.58 -0.88
C PRO A 75 21.84 2.78 -0.59
N THR A 76 22.00 3.71 -1.51
CA THR A 76 22.82 4.95 -1.32
C THR A 76 22.12 6.02 -0.50
N GLY A 77 20.85 5.79 -0.07
CA GLY A 77 20.07 6.76 0.68
C GLY A 77 19.24 7.71 -0.20
N HIS A 78 19.17 7.45 -1.50
CA HIS A 78 18.28 8.18 -2.41
C HIS A 78 16.96 7.46 -2.62
N MET A 79 15.94 8.20 -2.95
CA MET A 79 14.62 7.68 -3.24
C MET A 79 13.93 8.44 -4.36
N CYS A 80 13.04 7.78 -5.05
CA CYS A 80 12.08 8.38 -5.96
C CYS A 80 10.71 7.77 -5.76
N VAL A 81 9.67 8.58 -5.88
CA VAL A 81 8.28 8.13 -5.89
C VAL A 81 7.53 8.80 -7.03
N SER A 82 6.65 8.06 -7.67
CA SER A 82 5.71 8.58 -8.65
C SER A 82 4.37 7.86 -8.54
N LEU A 83 3.30 8.62 -8.66
CA LEU A 83 1.91 8.15 -8.72
C LEU A 83 1.23 8.80 -9.91
N ALA A 84 0.38 8.06 -10.60
CA ALA A 84 -0.41 8.59 -11.70
C ALA A 84 -1.74 7.85 -11.84
N ASN A 85 -2.71 8.55 -12.42
CA ASN A 85 -3.94 7.95 -12.92
C ASN A 85 -3.67 7.39 -14.33
N PRO A 86 -3.81 6.08 -14.57
CA PRO A 86 -3.58 5.50 -15.91
C PRO A 86 -4.66 5.89 -16.94
N ASP A 87 -5.83 6.31 -16.45
CA ASP A 87 -7.00 6.58 -17.29
C ASP A 87 -7.06 8.04 -17.80
N HIS A 88 -6.01 8.85 -17.53
CA HIS A 88 -6.01 10.22 -18.05
C HIS A 88 -5.86 10.24 -19.59
N PRO A 89 -6.57 11.14 -20.29
CA PRO A 89 -6.53 11.18 -21.73
C PRO A 89 -5.15 11.58 -22.28
N ARG A 90 -4.82 11.02 -23.42
CA ARG A 90 -3.62 11.43 -24.17
C ARG A 90 -3.83 12.80 -24.79
N TRP A 91 -2.77 13.57 -24.90
CA TRP A 91 -2.79 14.83 -25.62
C TRP A 91 -3.17 14.62 -27.09
N ALA A 92 -4.04 15.47 -27.62
CA ALA A 92 -4.46 15.41 -29.01
C ALA A 92 -3.29 15.65 -29.98
N ASN A 93 -2.38 16.55 -29.60
CA ASN A 93 -1.14 16.78 -30.32
C ASN A 93 0.05 16.78 -29.31
N PRO A 94 0.91 15.73 -29.31
CA PRO A 94 2.04 15.64 -28.39
C PRO A 94 3.06 16.78 -28.51
N GLU A 95 3.18 17.40 -29.70
CA GLU A 95 4.13 18.50 -29.93
C GLU A 95 3.57 19.86 -29.51
N LYS A 96 2.24 19.99 -29.45
CA LYS A 96 1.52 21.24 -29.15
C LYS A 96 0.34 21.00 -28.21
N PRO A 97 0.56 20.48 -26.98
CA PRO A 97 -0.52 20.32 -26.02
C PRO A 97 -1.11 21.67 -25.63
N THR A 98 -2.42 21.72 -25.46
CA THR A 98 -3.11 22.89 -24.91
C THR A 98 -2.80 23.07 -23.43
N ASP A 99 -3.01 24.27 -22.89
CA ASP A 99 -2.79 24.52 -21.47
C ASP A 99 -3.75 23.71 -20.58
N ALA A 100 -4.96 23.43 -21.06
CA ALA A 100 -5.92 22.53 -20.38
C ALA A 100 -5.39 21.10 -20.29
N GLU A 101 -4.81 20.54 -21.36
CA GLU A 101 -4.22 19.21 -21.37
C GLU A 101 -2.99 19.12 -20.44
N LYS A 102 -2.15 20.17 -20.43
CA LYS A 102 -0.99 20.26 -19.50
C LYS A 102 -1.46 20.29 -18.05
N LEU A 103 -2.45 21.13 -17.73
CA LEU A 103 -3.02 21.22 -16.40
C LEU A 103 -3.62 19.89 -15.95
N GLN A 104 -4.39 19.23 -16.80
CA GLN A 104 -4.96 17.92 -16.50
C GLN A 104 -3.87 16.89 -16.22
N SER A 105 -2.82 16.82 -17.05
CA SER A 105 -1.69 15.91 -16.82
C SER A 105 -0.99 16.18 -15.49
N TYR A 106 -0.84 17.44 -15.11
CA TYR A 106 -0.25 17.82 -13.83
C TYR A 106 -1.12 17.40 -12.62
N GLN A 107 -2.45 17.51 -12.74
CA GLN A 107 -3.39 17.19 -11.67
C GLN A 107 -3.50 15.69 -11.34
N VAL A 108 -3.19 14.84 -12.32
CA VAL A 108 -3.35 13.38 -12.21
C VAL A 108 -2.03 12.64 -12.00
N MET A 109 -0.95 13.36 -11.77
CA MET A 109 0.39 12.80 -11.54
C MET A 109 1.10 13.55 -10.42
N PHE A 110 1.78 12.80 -9.59
CA PHE A 110 2.66 13.34 -8.55
C PHE A 110 3.97 12.58 -8.54
N ALA A 111 5.08 13.29 -8.46
CA ALA A 111 6.40 12.69 -8.40
C ALA A 111 7.38 13.57 -7.61
N TYR A 112 8.29 12.94 -6.91
CA TYR A 112 9.49 13.60 -6.36
C TYR A 112 10.62 12.59 -6.16
N CYS A 113 11.84 13.11 -6.17
CA CYS A 113 13.05 12.39 -5.81
C CYS A 113 13.86 13.22 -4.82
N GLY A 114 14.72 12.54 -4.07
CA GLY A 114 15.60 13.15 -3.08
C GLY A 114 16.27 12.10 -2.22
N THR A 115 16.56 12.42 -0.98
CA THR A 115 17.14 11.49 -0.02
C THR A 115 16.08 10.97 0.96
N TYR A 116 16.39 9.86 1.65
CA TYR A 116 15.55 9.34 2.71
C TYR A 116 16.35 8.86 3.92
N GLU A 117 15.69 8.87 5.06
CA GLU A 117 16.22 8.38 6.34
C GLU A 117 15.15 7.55 7.05
N VAL A 118 15.51 6.37 7.53
CA VAL A 118 14.59 5.53 8.32
C VAL A 118 14.79 5.79 9.79
N GLN A 119 13.77 6.30 10.45
CA GLN A 119 13.70 6.54 11.89
C GLN A 119 12.94 5.37 12.53
N GLU A 120 13.67 4.28 12.83
CA GLU A 120 13.07 3.02 13.27
C GLU A 120 12.32 3.14 14.61
N LYS A 121 12.84 3.91 15.54
CA LYS A 121 12.22 4.13 16.85
C LYS A 121 10.87 4.82 16.76
N GLU A 122 10.74 5.73 15.79
CA GLU A 122 9.53 6.50 15.51
C GLU A 122 8.62 5.81 14.48
N HIS A 123 9.00 4.64 13.98
CA HIS A 123 8.28 3.88 12.95
C HIS A 123 7.91 4.74 11.74
N ARG A 124 8.85 5.59 11.26
CA ARG A 124 8.65 6.46 10.10
C ARG A 124 9.88 6.51 9.21
N VAL A 125 9.66 6.83 7.96
CA VAL A 125 10.70 7.26 7.03
C VAL A 125 10.53 8.75 6.76
N VAL A 126 11.64 9.47 6.71
CA VAL A 126 11.67 10.88 6.36
C VAL A 126 12.16 10.97 4.92
N HIS A 127 11.35 11.53 4.03
CA HIS A 127 11.77 11.86 2.67
C HIS A 127 12.16 13.34 2.64
N ARG A 128 13.28 13.64 2.00
CA ARG A 128 13.78 15.01 1.77
C ARG A 128 13.85 15.25 0.27
N PRO A 129 12.75 15.75 -0.34
CA PRO A 129 12.69 16.00 -1.77
C PRO A 129 13.69 17.06 -2.21
N GLU A 130 14.48 16.76 -3.24
CA GLU A 130 15.39 17.65 -3.94
C GLU A 130 14.80 18.15 -5.25
N MET A 131 13.89 17.37 -5.83
CA MET A 131 13.03 17.74 -6.95
C MET A 131 11.62 17.19 -6.73
N ALA A 132 10.59 17.94 -7.12
CA ALA A 132 9.20 17.53 -6.98
C ALA A 132 8.32 18.19 -8.06
N SER A 133 7.24 17.48 -8.47
CA SER A 133 6.18 18.10 -9.28
C SER A 133 5.46 19.22 -8.51
N TRP A 134 5.41 19.14 -7.17
CA TRP A 134 4.89 20.21 -6.31
C TRP A 134 6.07 20.97 -5.69
N PRO A 135 6.37 22.21 -6.12
CA PRO A 135 7.58 22.94 -5.73
C PRO A 135 7.79 23.12 -4.23
N HIS A 136 6.72 23.24 -3.45
CA HIS A 136 6.78 23.42 -1.99
C HIS A 136 7.27 22.18 -1.22
N TYR A 137 7.36 21.02 -1.88
CA TYR A 137 7.96 19.82 -1.29
C TYR A 137 9.50 19.93 -1.23
N VAL A 138 10.11 20.67 -2.18
CA VAL A 138 11.58 20.79 -2.25
C VAL A 138 12.10 21.49 -1.00
N GLY A 139 13.10 20.88 -0.36
CA GLY A 139 13.72 21.39 0.87
C GLY A 139 12.89 21.20 2.14
N SER A 140 11.80 20.41 2.10
CA SER A 140 11.00 20.08 3.29
C SER A 140 11.22 18.64 3.73
N ASP A 141 11.02 18.36 5.02
CA ASP A 141 10.99 17.01 5.57
C ASP A 141 9.56 16.44 5.44
N GLN A 142 9.42 15.35 4.70
CA GLN A 142 8.17 14.65 4.50
C GLN A 142 8.15 13.41 5.39
N PHE A 143 7.50 13.49 6.53
CA PHE A 143 7.36 12.38 7.48
C PHE A 143 6.33 11.38 7.00
N ARG A 144 6.72 10.10 6.92
CA ARG A 144 5.88 9.00 6.45
C ARG A 144 5.92 7.86 7.46
N PRO A 145 4.98 7.80 8.42
CA PRO A 145 4.78 6.60 9.20
C PRO A 145 4.64 5.39 8.29
N TYR A 146 5.30 4.28 8.61
CA TYR A 146 5.26 3.08 7.79
C TYR A 146 4.80 1.86 8.57
N ARG A 147 4.22 0.91 7.83
CA ARG A 147 3.93 -0.46 8.27
C ARG A 147 4.36 -1.42 7.18
N LEU A 148 5.12 -2.45 7.57
CA LEU A 148 5.54 -3.54 6.68
C LEU A 148 4.74 -4.80 7.02
N GLU A 149 4.05 -5.36 6.04
CA GLU A 149 3.21 -6.55 6.16
C GLU A 149 3.57 -7.53 5.05
N GLY A 150 4.53 -8.43 5.33
CA GLY A 150 5.08 -9.32 4.33
C GLY A 150 5.73 -8.55 3.18
N ASN A 151 5.23 -8.72 1.97
CA ASN A 151 5.68 -8.01 0.78
C ASN A 151 4.98 -6.64 0.57
N ARG A 152 4.16 -6.17 1.53
CA ARG A 152 3.47 -4.89 1.46
C ARG A 152 4.11 -3.85 2.35
N LEU A 153 4.21 -2.63 1.83
CA LEU A 153 4.59 -1.43 2.55
C LEU A 153 3.41 -0.46 2.51
N ILE A 154 2.98 0.00 3.68
CA ILE A 154 1.96 1.03 3.81
C ILE A 154 2.62 2.27 4.36
N LEU A 155 2.57 3.37 3.61
CA LEU A 155 2.96 4.69 4.05
C LEU A 155 1.72 5.50 4.36
N SER A 156 1.71 6.20 5.48
CA SER A 156 0.55 7.01 5.89
C SER A 156 0.97 8.42 6.30
N GLY A 157 -0.01 9.31 6.32
CA GLY A 157 0.06 10.59 6.98
C GLY A 157 -1.27 10.82 7.69
N HIS A 158 -1.21 11.39 8.89
CA HIS A 158 -2.39 11.78 9.65
C HIS A 158 -2.23 13.23 10.05
N GLU A 159 -3.24 14.01 9.74
CA GLU A 159 -3.31 15.42 10.07
C GLU A 159 -4.69 15.69 10.67
N THR A 160 -4.81 16.79 11.39
CA THR A 160 -6.12 17.31 11.77
C THR A 160 -6.46 18.40 10.78
N ALA A 161 -7.55 18.24 10.06
CA ALA A 161 -8.05 19.25 9.15
C ALA A 161 -8.41 20.55 9.88
N PRO A 162 -8.43 21.71 9.21
CA PRO A 162 -8.77 22.99 9.84
C PRO A 162 -10.14 23.01 10.54
N ASP A 163 -11.05 22.14 10.16
CA ASP A 163 -12.38 21.97 10.80
C ASP A 163 -12.35 21.02 12.02
N GLY A 164 -11.15 20.57 12.44
CA GLY A 164 -10.94 19.69 13.58
C GLY A 164 -11.20 18.22 13.33
N LYS A 165 -11.55 17.83 12.10
CA LYS A 165 -11.79 16.43 11.77
C LYS A 165 -10.48 15.68 11.47
N PRO A 166 -10.45 14.36 11.70
CA PRO A 166 -9.33 13.53 11.24
C PRO A 166 -9.15 13.68 9.73
N SER A 167 -7.95 14.01 9.34
CA SER A 167 -7.51 14.01 7.94
C SER A 167 -6.31 13.10 7.83
N GLY A 168 -6.21 12.39 6.74
CA GLY A 168 -5.09 11.50 6.56
C GLY A 168 -5.16 10.79 5.22
N TYR A 169 -4.11 10.07 4.94
CA TYR A 169 -4.03 9.23 3.76
C TYR A 169 -3.26 7.96 4.08
N GLN A 170 -3.45 6.96 3.25
CA GLN A 170 -2.55 5.82 3.17
C GLN A 170 -2.24 5.48 1.72
N ILE A 171 -1.01 5.06 1.49
CA ILE A 171 -0.55 4.60 0.19
C ILE A 171 0.03 3.21 0.39
N THR A 172 -0.55 2.24 -0.30
CA THR A 172 -0.13 0.83 -0.20
C THR A 172 0.71 0.46 -1.40
N TRP A 173 1.83 -0.15 -1.11
CA TRP A 173 2.83 -0.61 -2.08
C TRP A 173 3.06 -2.10 -1.94
N GLU A 174 3.39 -2.76 -3.02
CA GLU A 174 3.83 -4.15 -3.05
C GLU A 174 5.26 -4.24 -3.58
N ARG A 175 6.08 -5.05 -2.94
CA ARG A 175 7.46 -5.26 -3.37
C ARG A 175 7.52 -5.87 -4.77
N VAL A 176 8.35 -5.28 -5.63
CA VAL A 176 8.66 -5.89 -6.93
C VAL A 176 9.72 -6.96 -6.70
N GLU A 177 9.33 -8.20 -6.91
CA GLU A 177 10.25 -9.33 -6.87
C GLU A 177 11.04 -9.42 -8.18
N LYS A 178 12.27 -9.97 -8.09
CA LYS A 178 13.13 -10.17 -9.26
C LYS A 178 12.75 -11.43 -10.01
#